data_884349657d244160ccb4a614032b1688
#
_entry.id   884349657d244160ccb4a614032b1688
#
_cell.length_a   1.000
_cell.length_b   1.000
_cell.length_c   1.000
_cell.angle_alpha   90.00
_cell.angle_beta   90.00
_cell.angle_gamma   90.00
#
_symmetry.space_group_name_H-M   'P 1'
#
loop_
_entity.id
_entity.type
_entity.pdbx_description
1 polymer ?
#
loop_
_entity_poly.entity_id
_entity_poly.type
_entity_poly.pdbx_seq_one_letter_code
_entity_poly.pdbx_strand_id
1 'polypeptide(L)'
;MKNKKWLLIPLLAIIVAVVWYVSSTQWTRDFDLKYVDNVNVWETDKGDSYSIYEIRNNTSRTLKDVSVVISVEYYNGKFKYEDSVISIIHPGEIVEYVLYDEDYEKAAEEQGKYLIYGGTPEIVKIKYSK
;
A
#
# COMPACT_ATOMS: atom_id res chain seq x y z
N MET A 1 49.86 -11.35 13.16
CA MET A 1 49.24 -10.03 13.36
C MET A 1 48.62 -9.41 12.12
N LYS A 2 49.12 -9.71 10.96
CA LYS A 2 48.43 -9.29 9.70
C LYS A 2 47.03 -9.87 9.57
N ASN A 3 46.78 -10.99 10.22
CA ASN A 3 45.48 -11.71 10.15
C ASN A 3 44.32 -10.99 10.84
N LYS A 4 44.58 -10.10 11.82
CA LYS A 4 43.53 -9.37 12.52
C LYS A 4 42.88 -8.29 11.66
N LYS A 5 43.65 -7.65 10.77
CA LYS A 5 43.13 -6.66 9.84
C LYS A 5 42.23 -7.29 8.76
N TRP A 6 42.57 -8.50 8.36
CA TRP A 6 41.78 -9.24 7.36
C TRP A 6 40.43 -9.71 7.89
N LEU A 7 40.34 -9.97 9.22
CA LEU A 7 39.09 -10.38 9.86
C LEU A 7 38.14 -9.22 10.08
N LEU A 8 38.64 -7.99 10.19
CA LEU A 8 37.79 -6.79 10.40
C LEU A 8 37.01 -6.39 9.15
N ILE A 9 37.57 -6.56 7.96
CA ILE A 9 36.94 -6.21 6.71
C ILE A 9 35.67 -7.03 6.44
N PRO A 10 35.66 -8.37 6.49
CA PRO A 10 34.46 -9.16 6.31
C PRO A 10 33.44 -8.94 7.43
N LEU A 11 33.91 -8.68 8.65
CA LEU A 11 33.01 -8.38 9.76
C LEU A 11 32.22 -7.08 9.55
N LEU A 12 32.90 -6.02 9.08
CA LEU A 12 32.25 -4.75 8.75
C LEU A 12 31.26 -4.90 7.61
N ALA A 13 31.57 -5.68 6.59
CA ALA A 13 30.69 -5.94 5.47
C ALA A 13 29.40 -6.67 5.93
N ILE A 14 29.52 -7.61 6.85
CA ILE A 14 28.37 -8.33 7.43
C ILE A 14 27.51 -7.36 8.24
N ILE A 15 28.10 -6.50 9.05
CA ILE A 15 27.36 -5.52 9.85
C ILE A 15 26.57 -4.56 8.95
N VAL A 16 27.19 -4.04 7.90
CA VAL A 16 26.53 -3.15 6.94
C VAL A 16 25.36 -3.86 6.26
N ALA A 17 25.56 -5.10 5.81
CA ALA A 17 24.51 -5.89 5.18
C ALA A 17 23.32 -6.16 6.12
N VAL A 18 23.60 -6.48 7.38
CA VAL A 18 22.58 -6.72 8.39
C VAL A 18 21.78 -5.46 8.69
N VAL A 19 22.46 -4.32 8.87
CA VAL A 19 21.81 -3.03 9.10
C VAL A 19 20.91 -2.65 7.92
N TRP A 20 21.41 -2.83 6.70
CA TRP A 20 20.64 -2.55 5.50
C TRP A 20 19.42 -3.45 5.39
N TYR A 21 19.55 -4.74 5.64
CA TYR A 21 18.45 -5.71 5.63
C TYR A 21 17.39 -5.37 6.67
N VAL A 22 17.79 -5.08 7.90
CA VAL A 22 16.87 -4.71 8.99
C VAL A 22 16.13 -3.42 8.66
N SER A 23 16.83 -2.41 8.14
CA SER A 23 16.21 -1.16 7.71
C SER A 23 15.16 -1.37 6.62
N SER A 24 15.49 -2.18 5.60
CA SER A 24 14.55 -2.50 4.53
C SER A 24 13.32 -3.25 5.03
N THR A 25 13.50 -4.15 5.98
CA THR A 25 12.41 -4.95 6.53
C THR A 25 11.51 -4.13 7.46
N GLN A 26 12.07 -3.21 8.23
CA GLN A 26 11.30 -2.30 9.08
C GLN A 26 10.40 -1.39 8.27
N TRP A 27 10.84 -0.93 7.11
CA TRP A 27 10.03 -0.13 6.20
C TRP A 27 8.73 -0.81 5.80
N THR A 28 8.76 -2.13 5.64
CA THR A 28 7.57 -2.88 5.24
C THR A 28 6.70 -3.30 6.42
N ARG A 29 7.24 -3.33 7.65
CA ARG A 29 6.51 -3.80 8.82
C ARG A 29 5.85 -2.71 9.66
N ASP A 30 6.53 -1.57 9.82
CA ASP A 30 6.11 -0.56 10.79
C ASP A 30 4.86 0.20 10.37
N PHE A 31 4.41 0.09 9.12
CA PHE A 31 3.34 0.92 8.61
C PHE A 31 2.25 0.15 7.88
N ASP A 32 2.18 -1.16 8.01
CA ASP A 32 1.30 -1.97 7.15
C ASP A 32 1.37 -1.53 5.68
N LEU A 33 2.59 -1.16 5.29
CA LEU A 33 2.85 -0.65 3.96
C LEU A 33 2.64 -1.74 2.93
N LYS A 34 1.65 -1.58 2.10
CA LYS A 34 1.50 -2.42 0.94
C LYS A 34 2.26 -1.81 -0.21
N TYR A 35 3.24 -2.54 -0.67
CA TYR A 35 3.90 -2.21 -1.91
C TYR A 35 3.02 -2.70 -3.05
N VAL A 36 2.39 -1.77 -3.71
CA VAL A 36 1.63 -2.07 -4.91
C VAL A 36 2.27 -1.26 -6.02
N ASP A 37 3.02 -1.92 -6.90
CA ASP A 37 3.67 -1.31 -8.06
C ASP A 37 4.57 -0.09 -7.71
N ASN A 38 5.40 -0.21 -6.66
CA ASN A 38 6.31 0.84 -6.19
C ASN A 38 5.60 2.08 -5.62
N VAL A 39 4.36 1.93 -5.26
CA VAL A 39 3.58 2.96 -4.60
C VAL A 39 3.29 2.51 -3.17
N ASN A 40 3.54 3.35 -2.19
CA ASN A 40 3.24 3.04 -0.81
C ASN A 40 1.80 3.45 -0.50
N VAL A 41 1.06 2.54 0.15
CA VAL A 41 -0.31 2.80 0.59
C VAL A 41 -0.42 2.41 2.06
N TRP A 42 -0.97 3.32 2.88
CA TRP A 42 -1.20 3.01 4.30
C TRP A 42 -2.46 3.70 4.79
N GLU A 43 -3.12 3.07 5.75
CA GLU A 43 -4.29 3.63 6.41
C GLU A 43 -3.85 4.62 7.49
N THR A 44 -4.36 5.83 7.47
CA THR A 44 -4.01 6.87 8.44
C THR A 44 -5.07 7.05 9.50
N ASP A 45 -6.34 6.78 9.17
CA ASP A 45 -7.44 6.94 10.09
C ASP A 45 -8.61 6.06 9.67
N LYS A 46 -9.46 5.70 10.61
CA LYS A 46 -10.66 4.91 10.37
C LYS A 46 -11.79 5.41 11.24
N GLY A 47 -12.87 5.84 10.59
CA GLY A 47 -14.12 6.19 11.25
C GLY A 47 -15.13 5.07 11.17
N ASP A 48 -16.37 5.36 11.62
CA ASP A 48 -17.46 4.38 11.63
C ASP A 48 -17.94 4.00 10.22
N SER A 49 -17.79 4.91 9.26
CA SER A 49 -18.29 4.75 7.90
C SER A 49 -17.28 5.12 6.81
N TYR A 50 -16.02 5.27 7.17
CA TYR A 50 -14.98 5.64 6.23
C TYR A 50 -13.60 5.14 6.70
N SER A 51 -12.67 5.05 5.74
CA SER A 51 -11.24 4.82 6.00
C SER A 51 -10.45 5.84 5.19
N ILE A 52 -9.41 6.40 5.79
CA ILE A 52 -8.52 7.35 5.13
C ILE A 52 -7.19 6.67 4.87
N TYR A 53 -6.74 6.73 3.63
CA TYR A 53 -5.45 6.20 3.19
C TYR A 53 -4.59 7.32 2.65
N GLU A 54 -3.29 7.18 2.79
CA GLU A 54 -2.33 7.99 2.08
C GLU A 54 -1.62 7.13 1.05
N ILE A 55 -1.40 7.71 -0.13
CA ILE A 55 -0.74 7.05 -1.25
C ILE A 55 0.48 7.88 -1.62
N ARG A 56 1.65 7.28 -1.56
CA ARG A 56 2.91 7.96 -1.90
C ARG A 56 3.50 7.38 -3.17
N ASN A 57 3.80 8.24 -4.11
CA ASN A 57 4.52 7.85 -5.31
C ASN A 57 6.01 7.76 -5.02
N ASN A 58 6.54 6.55 -4.87
CA ASN A 58 7.96 6.30 -4.64
C ASN A 58 8.76 6.09 -5.92
N THR A 59 8.11 6.25 -7.07
CA THR A 59 8.80 6.12 -8.35
C THR A 59 9.47 7.45 -8.72
N SER A 60 10.38 7.41 -9.67
CA SER A 60 10.97 8.62 -10.26
C SER A 60 10.11 9.23 -11.36
N ARG A 61 8.93 8.68 -11.61
CA ARG A 61 8.02 9.09 -12.70
C ARG A 61 6.75 9.68 -12.15
N THR A 62 6.16 10.60 -12.92
CA THR A 62 4.80 11.08 -12.65
C THR A 62 3.81 10.00 -13.02
N LEU A 63 2.92 9.64 -12.10
CA LEU A 63 1.86 8.67 -12.34
C LEU A 63 0.60 9.41 -12.79
N LYS A 64 -0.01 8.93 -13.86
CA LYS A 64 -1.21 9.53 -14.45
C LYS A 64 -2.37 8.55 -14.37
N ASP A 65 -3.59 9.07 -14.36
CA ASP A 65 -4.81 8.25 -14.35
C ASP A 65 -4.80 7.21 -13.23
N VAL A 66 -4.46 7.68 -12.03
CA VAL A 66 -4.27 6.78 -10.88
C VAL A 66 -5.61 6.32 -10.36
N SER A 67 -5.75 5.00 -10.26
CA SER A 67 -6.92 4.37 -9.66
C SER A 67 -6.50 3.30 -8.66
N VAL A 68 -7.36 3.01 -7.72
CA VAL A 68 -7.15 1.96 -6.73
C VAL A 68 -8.10 0.80 -7.01
N VAL A 69 -7.58 -0.42 -6.85
CA VAL A 69 -8.42 -1.61 -6.86
C VAL A 69 -8.63 -2.02 -5.41
N ILE A 70 -9.87 -2.10 -5.01
CA ILE A 70 -10.28 -2.40 -3.65
C ILE A 70 -10.89 -3.79 -3.63
N SER A 71 -10.37 -4.64 -2.74
CA SER A 71 -10.95 -5.95 -2.47
C SER A 71 -11.75 -5.86 -1.17
N VAL A 72 -13.00 -6.26 -1.22
CA VAL A 72 -13.87 -6.25 -0.06
C VAL A 72 -14.18 -7.69 0.35
N GLU A 73 -13.82 -8.03 1.58
CA GLU A 73 -14.12 -9.33 2.17
C GLU A 73 -15.33 -9.21 3.07
N TYR A 74 -16.27 -10.14 2.92
CA TYR A 74 -17.45 -10.20 3.74
C TYR A 74 -17.77 -11.68 4.07
N TYR A 75 -18.73 -11.92 4.93
CA TYR A 75 -19.00 -13.25 5.49
C TYR A 75 -19.08 -14.37 4.45
N ASN A 76 -19.72 -14.12 3.31
CA ASN A 76 -19.98 -15.15 2.30
C ASN A 76 -19.21 -14.94 0.99
N GLY A 77 -18.16 -14.15 0.99
CA GLY A 77 -17.35 -13.99 -0.22
C GLY A 77 -16.47 -12.77 -0.25
N LYS A 78 -15.92 -12.53 -1.44
CA LYS A 78 -15.08 -11.38 -1.74
C LYS A 78 -15.47 -10.82 -3.10
N PHE A 79 -15.31 -9.51 -3.26
CA PHE A 79 -15.43 -8.88 -4.57
C PHE A 79 -14.40 -7.76 -4.69
N LYS A 80 -14.16 -7.33 -5.92
CA LYS A 80 -13.22 -6.25 -6.21
C LYS A 80 -13.91 -5.17 -7.02
N TYR A 81 -13.52 -3.94 -6.80
CA TYR A 81 -13.94 -2.82 -7.64
C TYR A 81 -12.82 -1.80 -7.74
N GLU A 82 -12.94 -0.91 -8.71
CA GLU A 82 -11.92 0.09 -9.00
C GLU A 82 -12.50 1.49 -8.80
N ASP A 83 -11.70 2.36 -8.19
CA ASP A 83 -12.07 3.76 -7.95
C ASP A 83 -10.93 4.68 -8.38
N SER A 84 -11.28 5.84 -8.93
CA SER A 84 -10.30 6.84 -9.34
C SER A 84 -9.92 7.74 -8.17
N VAL A 85 -8.63 7.90 -7.94
CA VAL A 85 -8.11 8.67 -6.82
C VAL A 85 -7.79 10.10 -7.24
N ILE A 86 -6.89 10.24 -8.20
CA ILE A 86 -6.41 11.53 -8.67
C ILE A 86 -5.81 11.34 -10.06
N SER A 87 -5.85 12.39 -10.87
CA SER A 87 -5.33 12.30 -12.24
C SER A 87 -3.81 12.24 -12.32
N ILE A 88 -3.09 12.88 -11.40
CA ILE A 88 -1.62 12.95 -11.43
C ILE A 88 -1.05 12.88 -10.02
N ILE A 89 -0.01 12.05 -9.84
CA ILE A 89 0.80 12.02 -8.61
C ILE A 89 2.26 12.14 -9.01
N HIS A 90 2.89 13.25 -8.61
CA HIS A 90 4.29 13.49 -8.90
C HIS A 90 5.24 12.65 -8.03
N PRO A 91 6.51 12.45 -8.44
CA PRO A 91 7.47 11.72 -7.61
C PRO A 91 7.58 12.29 -6.20
N GLY A 92 7.49 11.43 -5.20
CA GLY A 92 7.55 11.81 -3.79
C GLY A 92 6.29 12.44 -3.22
N GLU A 93 5.30 12.71 -4.06
CA GLU A 93 4.04 13.31 -3.61
C GLU A 93 3.20 12.29 -2.85
N ILE A 94 2.52 12.77 -1.82
CA ILE A 94 1.57 11.99 -1.02
C ILE A 94 0.18 12.57 -1.27
N VAL A 95 -0.75 11.70 -1.65
CA VAL A 95 -2.15 12.08 -1.82
C VAL A 95 -3.01 11.32 -0.83
N GLU A 96 -4.10 11.94 -0.40
CA GLU A 96 -5.06 11.33 0.50
C GLU A 96 -6.20 10.71 -0.31
N TYR A 97 -6.57 9.50 0.08
CA TYR A 97 -7.71 8.79 -0.49
C TYR A 97 -8.67 8.41 0.63
N VAL A 98 -9.92 8.85 0.51
CA VAL A 98 -10.96 8.53 1.48
C VAL A 98 -11.88 7.49 0.87
N LEU A 99 -11.99 6.35 1.54
CA LEU A 99 -12.88 5.27 1.15
C LEU A 99 -14.09 5.28 2.08
N TYR A 100 -15.27 5.53 1.54
CA TYR A 100 -16.52 5.47 2.29
C TYR A 100 -17.13 4.08 2.19
N ASP A 101 -17.75 3.63 3.27
CA ASP A 101 -18.44 2.34 3.29
C ASP A 101 -19.54 2.27 2.22
N GLU A 102 -20.25 3.36 2.01
CA GLU A 102 -21.29 3.44 0.97
C GLU A 102 -20.75 3.18 -0.43
N ASP A 103 -19.50 3.51 -0.69
CA ASP A 103 -18.89 3.31 -2.01
C ASP A 103 -18.70 1.83 -2.33
N TYR A 104 -18.18 1.04 -1.39
CA TYR A 104 -18.07 -0.39 -1.64
C TYR A 104 -19.41 -1.12 -1.50
N GLU A 105 -20.33 -0.62 -0.70
CA GLU A 105 -21.69 -1.16 -0.62
C GLU A 105 -22.42 -0.98 -1.96
N LYS A 106 -22.29 0.19 -2.57
CA LYS A 106 -22.82 0.46 -3.90
C LYS A 106 -22.18 -0.42 -4.96
N ALA A 107 -20.86 -0.58 -4.92
CA ALA A 107 -20.14 -1.45 -5.83
C ALA A 107 -20.60 -2.90 -5.70
N ALA A 108 -20.84 -3.36 -4.49
CA ALA A 108 -21.39 -4.70 -4.25
C ALA A 108 -22.79 -4.85 -4.89
N GLU A 109 -23.64 -3.88 -4.72
CA GLU A 109 -24.99 -3.88 -5.31
C GLU A 109 -24.91 -3.94 -6.84
N GLU A 110 -24.05 -3.12 -7.46
CA GLU A 110 -23.84 -3.11 -8.91
C GLU A 110 -23.35 -4.47 -9.44
N GLN A 111 -22.60 -5.22 -8.64
CA GLN A 111 -22.11 -6.54 -8.98
C GLN A 111 -23.06 -7.67 -8.60
N GLY A 112 -24.24 -7.35 -8.06
CA GLY A 112 -25.21 -8.35 -7.61
C GLY A 112 -24.75 -9.09 -6.35
N LYS A 113 -23.90 -8.49 -5.54
CA LYS A 113 -23.42 -9.06 -4.29
C LYS A 113 -24.18 -8.50 -3.11
N TYR A 114 -24.40 -9.32 -2.10
CA TYR A 114 -25.03 -8.89 -0.85
C TYR A 114 -24.01 -8.99 0.28
N LEU A 115 -23.79 -7.86 0.95
CA LEU A 115 -22.87 -7.81 2.08
C LEU A 115 -23.61 -8.28 3.35
N ILE A 116 -23.13 -9.37 3.92
CA ILE A 116 -23.63 -9.89 5.19
C ILE A 116 -22.60 -9.51 6.26
N TYR A 117 -23.06 -8.81 7.30
CA TYR A 117 -22.21 -8.31 8.40
C TYR A 117 -21.18 -7.28 8.00
N GLY A 118 -21.49 -6.47 6.98
CA GLY A 118 -20.59 -5.43 6.50
C GLY A 118 -19.42 -6.00 5.71
N GLY A 119 -18.61 -5.12 5.18
CA GLY A 119 -17.44 -5.47 4.40
C GLY A 119 -16.16 -4.97 5.05
N THR A 120 -15.06 -5.67 4.81
CA THR A 120 -13.73 -5.22 5.18
C THR A 120 -12.97 -4.89 3.90
N PRO A 121 -12.85 -3.59 3.56
CA PRO A 121 -12.16 -3.19 2.34
C PRO A 121 -10.65 -3.18 2.53
N GLU A 122 -9.94 -3.44 1.44
CA GLU A 122 -8.49 -3.44 1.40
C GLU A 122 -8.03 -3.01 0.01
N ILE A 123 -7.09 -2.07 -0.05
CA ILE A 123 -6.49 -1.68 -1.33
C ILE A 123 -5.48 -2.75 -1.72
N VAL A 124 -5.70 -3.41 -2.84
CA VAL A 124 -4.86 -4.54 -3.29
C VAL A 124 -4.04 -4.21 -4.52
N LYS A 125 -4.36 -3.14 -5.23
CA LYS A 125 -3.62 -2.75 -6.43
C LYS A 125 -3.80 -1.26 -6.72
N ILE A 126 -2.75 -0.66 -7.24
CA ILE A 126 -2.77 0.71 -7.79
C ILE A 126 -2.53 0.60 -9.28
N LYS A 127 -3.45 1.14 -10.06
CA LYS A 127 -3.32 1.21 -11.51
C LYS A 127 -2.97 2.63 -11.93
N TYR A 128 -2.11 2.76 -12.91
CA TYR A 128 -1.74 4.06 -13.45
C TYR A 128 -1.22 3.90 -14.87
N SER A 129 -1.32 4.96 -15.65
CA SER A 129 -0.67 5.03 -16.95
C SER A 129 0.69 5.68 -16.82
N LYS A 130 1.60 5.24 -17.64
CA LYS A 130 2.97 5.79 -17.67
C LYS A 130 3.08 6.97 -18.62
#